data_7b66adce43fd209e9900d76c384aaf99
#
_entry.id   7b66adce43fd209e9900d76c384aaf99
#
_cell.length_a   1.000
_cell.length_b   1.000
_cell.length_c   1.000
_cell.angle_alpha   90.00
_cell.angle_beta   90.00
_cell.angle_gamma   90.00
#
_symmetry.space_group_name_H-M   'P 1'
#
loop_
_entity.id
_entity.type
_entity.pdbx_description
1 polymer ?
#
loop_
_entity_poly.entity_id
_entity_poly.type
_entity_poly.pdbx_seq_one_letter_code
_entity_poly.pdbx_strand_id
1 'polypeptide(L)'
;IALMQMFLLSQSGYRVKVARMDNRLTLFYASSNMIYATCFITLNGVNYYRFDTTPDKTNSIYTYNRDFANAKNPVNMNITAPQPFSGTYVEKTLQAKAYPSVKVCSKVNSGLISFYKDYPQCDFSVYVGAPVSQEVQQTVLPSLQAAIQGKKQSEAANILINFVQTAFDYKTDGDQFGYEKPFFVDELFYYPYSDCEDRAVLYSYLVRTLMGLDVVLLEYPNHMAT
;
A
#
# COMPACT_ATOMS: atom_id res chain seq x y z
N ILE A 1 27.12 2.99 -4.64
CA ILE A 1 25.87 3.07 -3.85
C ILE A 1 25.49 1.65 -3.38
N ALA A 2 25.25 0.64 -4.25
CA ALA A 2 24.77 -0.70 -3.86
C ALA A 2 25.61 -1.41 -2.78
N LEU A 3 26.95 -1.31 -2.84
CA LEU A 3 27.83 -1.90 -1.81
C LEU A 3 27.68 -1.22 -0.45
N MET A 4 27.49 0.10 -0.42
CA MET A 4 27.25 0.84 0.82
C MET A 4 25.89 0.50 1.42
N GLN A 5 24.85 0.42 0.60
CA GLN A 5 23.53 -0.02 1.02
C GLN A 5 23.56 -1.44 1.59
N MET A 6 24.21 -2.37 0.89
CA MET A 6 24.42 -3.74 1.37
C MET A 6 25.13 -3.75 2.72
N PHE A 7 26.22 -2.99 2.87
CA PHE A 7 26.97 -2.93 4.12
C PHE A 7 26.09 -2.42 5.27
N LEU A 8 25.42 -1.29 5.10
CA LEU A 8 24.57 -0.71 6.14
C LEU A 8 23.42 -1.64 6.53
N LEU A 9 22.71 -2.20 5.56
CA LEU A 9 21.60 -3.12 5.81
C LEU A 9 22.06 -4.42 6.46
N SER A 10 23.19 -4.99 6.02
CA SER A 10 23.73 -6.20 6.65
C SER A 10 24.21 -5.95 8.09
N GLN A 11 24.78 -4.79 8.38
CA GLN A 11 25.14 -4.40 9.75
C GLN A 11 23.91 -4.20 10.63
N SER A 12 22.80 -3.74 10.04
CA SER A 12 21.50 -3.63 10.72
C SER A 12 20.75 -4.96 10.85
N GLY A 13 21.37 -6.08 10.42
CA GLY A 13 20.82 -7.42 10.56
C GLY A 13 19.92 -7.88 9.42
N TYR A 14 19.72 -7.08 8.37
CA TYR A 14 18.88 -7.44 7.24
C TYR A 14 19.59 -8.35 6.25
N ARG A 15 18.87 -9.34 5.75
CA ARG A 15 19.33 -10.29 4.75
C ARG A 15 19.31 -9.66 3.36
N VAL A 16 20.48 -9.30 2.88
CA VAL A 16 20.67 -8.60 1.60
C VAL A 16 21.80 -9.24 0.79
N LYS A 17 21.79 -9.02 -0.50
CA LYS A 17 22.84 -9.42 -1.44
C LYS A 17 23.12 -8.30 -2.43
N VAL A 18 24.33 -8.28 -2.96
CA VAL A 18 24.65 -7.53 -4.17
C VAL A 18 24.80 -8.53 -5.30
N ALA A 19 24.17 -8.25 -6.42
CA ALA A 19 24.32 -8.99 -7.65
C ALA A 19 24.87 -8.09 -8.77
N ARG A 20 25.64 -8.67 -9.67
CA ARG A 20 25.99 -8.04 -10.93
C ARG A 20 24.94 -8.37 -11.96
N MET A 21 24.33 -7.34 -12.50
CA MET A 21 23.42 -7.39 -13.64
C MET A 21 24.01 -6.50 -14.73
N ASP A 22 24.23 -7.04 -15.94
CA ASP A 22 25.00 -6.36 -16.97
C ASP A 22 26.36 -5.86 -16.43
N ASN A 23 26.62 -4.57 -16.50
CA ASN A 23 27.83 -3.92 -16.00
C ASN A 23 27.64 -3.13 -14.71
N ARG A 24 26.56 -3.39 -13.95
CA ARG A 24 26.25 -2.68 -12.71
C ARG A 24 26.05 -3.63 -11.54
N LEU A 25 26.26 -3.10 -10.34
CA LEU A 25 25.91 -3.75 -9.10
C LEU A 25 24.54 -3.28 -8.63
N THR A 26 23.68 -4.23 -8.32
CA THR A 26 22.31 -4.01 -7.88
C THR A 26 22.10 -4.69 -6.53
N LEU A 27 21.39 -4.00 -5.64
CA LEU A 27 21.02 -4.54 -4.34
C LEU A 27 19.78 -5.44 -4.47
N PHE A 28 19.81 -6.56 -3.78
CA PHE A 28 18.70 -7.47 -3.55
C PHE A 28 18.48 -7.64 -2.06
N TYR A 29 17.22 -7.74 -1.64
CA TYR A 29 16.84 -7.93 -0.24
C TYR A 29 15.84 -9.08 -0.11
N ALA A 30 15.98 -9.87 0.95
CA ALA A 30 14.96 -10.84 1.33
C ALA A 30 13.78 -10.11 1.95
N SER A 31 12.55 -10.50 1.58
CA SER A 31 11.33 -9.95 2.18
C SER A 31 10.49 -11.04 2.81
N SER A 32 9.79 -10.72 3.90
CA SER A 32 8.76 -11.57 4.49
C SER A 32 7.44 -11.53 3.71
N ASN A 33 7.26 -10.50 2.88
CA ASN A 33 6.11 -10.31 2.01
C ASN A 33 6.48 -10.63 0.56
N MET A 34 5.54 -11.07 -0.24
CA MET A 34 5.70 -11.14 -1.69
C MET A 34 5.83 -9.71 -2.23
N ILE A 35 6.79 -9.51 -3.14
CA ILE A 35 6.97 -8.23 -3.85
C ILE A 35 6.69 -8.49 -5.32
N TYR A 36 5.75 -7.73 -5.86
CA TYR A 36 5.32 -7.83 -7.26
C TYR A 36 6.08 -6.83 -8.16
N ALA A 37 5.88 -6.93 -9.45
CA ALA A 37 6.44 -6.03 -10.47
C ALA A 37 7.97 -5.84 -10.40
N THR A 38 8.70 -6.77 -9.79
CA THR A 38 10.17 -6.77 -9.73
C THR A 38 10.74 -8.17 -9.97
N CYS A 39 11.98 -8.24 -10.45
CA CYS A 39 12.65 -9.53 -10.55
C CYS A 39 13.18 -9.99 -9.19
N PHE A 40 13.26 -11.29 -9.00
CA PHE A 40 13.83 -11.90 -7.81
C PHE A 40 14.74 -13.08 -8.16
N ILE A 41 15.58 -13.48 -7.23
CA ILE A 41 16.39 -14.70 -7.27
C ILE A 41 16.09 -15.55 -6.04
N THR A 42 16.03 -16.85 -6.22
CA THR A 42 15.85 -17.78 -5.09
C THR A 42 17.18 -18.45 -4.77
N LEU A 43 17.66 -18.25 -3.54
CA LEU A 43 18.89 -18.86 -3.05
C LEU A 43 18.62 -19.54 -1.69
N ASN A 44 18.94 -20.83 -1.60
CA ASN A 44 18.71 -21.61 -0.38
C ASN A 44 17.26 -21.52 0.14
N GLY A 45 16.27 -21.50 -0.77
CA GLY A 45 14.85 -21.41 -0.43
C GLY A 45 14.37 -20.02 -0.01
N VAL A 46 15.19 -18.99 -0.15
CA VAL A 46 14.85 -17.59 0.17
C VAL A 46 14.78 -16.77 -1.10
N ASN A 47 13.70 -16.02 -1.28
CA ASN A 47 13.54 -15.08 -2.36
C ASN A 47 14.18 -13.74 -1.98
N TYR A 48 15.05 -13.26 -2.87
CA TYR A 48 15.69 -11.95 -2.79
C TYR A 48 15.16 -11.10 -3.92
N TYR A 49 14.46 -10.05 -3.60
CA TYR A 49 13.85 -9.12 -4.53
C TYR A 49 14.80 -7.98 -4.86
N ARG A 50 14.77 -7.54 -6.09
CA ARG A 50 15.58 -6.43 -6.56
C ARG A 50 15.10 -5.12 -5.96
N PHE A 51 16.04 -4.29 -5.51
CA PHE A 51 15.72 -3.02 -4.85
C PHE A 51 15.37 -1.89 -5.82
N ASP A 52 16.06 -1.83 -6.97
CA ASP A 52 15.84 -0.78 -7.97
C ASP A 52 14.96 -1.25 -9.13
N THR A 53 14.28 -0.31 -9.78
CA THR A 53 13.40 -0.55 -10.92
C THR A 53 14.07 -0.26 -12.28
N THR A 54 15.38 -0.02 -12.31
CA THR A 54 16.09 0.31 -13.54
C THR A 54 15.98 -0.85 -14.54
N PRO A 55 15.52 -0.62 -15.78
CA PRO A 55 15.48 -1.67 -16.80
C PRO A 55 16.86 -2.27 -17.09
N ASP A 56 16.92 -3.57 -17.26
CA ASP A 56 18.13 -4.31 -17.66
C ASP A 56 18.03 -4.78 -19.10
N LYS A 57 19.19 -4.92 -19.74
CA LYS A 57 19.30 -5.45 -21.11
C LYS A 57 19.41 -6.97 -21.14
N THR A 58 19.83 -7.58 -20.03
CA THR A 58 20.00 -9.04 -19.92
C THR A 58 19.29 -9.57 -18.67
N ASN A 59 18.94 -10.85 -18.71
CA ASN A 59 18.38 -11.57 -17.57
C ASN A 59 19.46 -12.31 -16.76
N SER A 60 20.74 -12.05 -17.02
CA SER A 60 21.84 -12.73 -16.33
C SER A 60 22.16 -12.04 -15.01
N ILE A 61 21.97 -12.75 -13.91
CA ILE A 61 22.22 -12.29 -12.56
C ILE A 61 23.35 -13.12 -11.94
N TYR A 62 24.42 -12.47 -11.55
CA TYR A 62 25.58 -13.11 -10.91
C TYR A 62 25.70 -12.62 -9.47
N THR A 63 25.61 -13.54 -8.51
CA THR A 63 25.77 -13.23 -7.10
C THR A 63 26.45 -14.38 -6.35
N TYR A 64 26.79 -14.14 -5.09
CA TYR A 64 27.40 -15.13 -4.19
C TYR A 64 26.31 -15.87 -3.39
N ASN A 65 26.61 -17.13 -3.01
CA ASN A 65 25.65 -17.97 -2.30
C ASN A 65 25.66 -17.76 -0.77
N ARG A 66 26.76 -17.27 -0.19
CA ARG A 66 26.88 -17.11 1.27
C ARG A 66 26.13 -15.88 1.76
N ASP A 67 25.49 -15.99 2.92
CA ASP A 67 24.92 -14.86 3.66
C ASP A 67 25.91 -14.32 4.71
N PHE A 68 25.74 -13.06 5.11
CA PHE A 68 26.45 -12.50 6.24
C PHE A 68 25.96 -13.13 7.54
N ALA A 69 26.87 -13.48 8.45
CA ALA A 69 26.55 -14.24 9.67
C ALA A 69 25.46 -13.59 10.54
N ASN A 70 25.44 -12.26 10.61
CA ASN A 70 24.50 -11.50 11.43
C ASN A 70 23.31 -10.96 10.64
N ALA A 71 23.26 -11.10 9.32
CA ALA A 71 22.21 -10.56 8.45
C ALA A 71 21.17 -11.65 8.15
N LYS A 72 20.28 -11.90 9.10
CA LYS A 72 19.30 -13.02 9.04
C LYS A 72 17.85 -12.58 8.85
N ASN A 73 17.54 -11.30 9.10
CA ASN A 73 16.17 -10.80 9.10
C ASN A 73 15.73 -10.44 7.68
N PRO A 74 14.60 -10.95 7.20
CA PRO A 74 13.97 -10.40 6.00
C PRO A 74 13.47 -8.98 6.28
N VAL A 75 13.36 -8.18 5.24
CA VAL A 75 12.64 -6.90 5.31
C VAL A 75 11.14 -7.20 5.44
N ASN A 76 10.49 -6.50 6.35
CA ASN A 76 9.03 -6.60 6.53
C ASN A 76 8.40 -5.32 5.95
N MET A 77 7.45 -5.51 5.02
CA MET A 77 6.73 -4.40 4.37
C MET A 77 5.52 -3.94 5.17
N ASN A 78 5.18 -4.56 6.29
CA ASN A 78 4.06 -4.11 7.11
C ASN A 78 4.39 -2.79 7.81
N ILE A 79 3.58 -1.78 7.59
CA ILE A 79 3.62 -0.53 8.35
C ILE A 79 2.83 -0.76 9.64
N THR A 80 3.51 -0.73 10.78
CA THR A 80 2.91 -1.08 12.08
C THR A 80 2.55 0.14 12.93
N ALA A 81 3.00 1.32 12.54
CA ALA A 81 2.71 2.58 13.24
C ALA A 81 2.58 3.73 12.24
N PRO A 82 1.72 4.74 12.53
CA PRO A 82 1.65 5.95 11.73
C PRO A 82 3.02 6.63 11.65
N GLN A 83 3.39 7.06 10.45
CA GLN A 83 4.68 7.72 10.21
C GLN A 83 4.48 9.24 10.20
N PRO A 84 5.24 10.00 11.01
CA PRO A 84 5.20 11.45 10.97
C PRO A 84 5.98 11.96 9.75
N PHE A 85 5.30 12.58 8.81
CA PHE A 85 5.93 13.23 7.67
C PHE A 85 5.72 14.73 7.71
N SER A 86 6.76 15.48 7.36
CA SER A 86 6.62 16.91 7.06
C SER A 86 6.04 17.07 5.66
N GLY A 87 5.08 17.97 5.50
CA GLY A 87 4.46 18.23 4.20
C GLY A 87 3.33 19.24 4.30
N THR A 88 2.81 19.61 3.14
CA THR A 88 1.57 20.39 3.04
C THR A 88 0.37 19.46 3.10
N TYR A 89 -0.78 20.02 3.42
CA TYR A 89 -2.02 19.26 3.43
C TYR A 89 -2.83 19.52 2.17
N VAL A 90 -3.42 18.46 1.64
CA VAL A 90 -4.41 18.51 0.56
C VAL A 90 -5.77 18.20 1.16
N GLU A 91 -6.76 19.04 0.87
CA GLU A 91 -8.12 18.87 1.36
C GLU A 91 -9.05 18.57 0.19
N LYS A 92 -9.96 17.63 0.38
CA LYS A 92 -11.00 17.26 -0.60
C LYS A 92 -12.34 17.14 0.08
N THR A 93 -13.39 17.54 -0.64
CA THR A 93 -14.77 17.28 -0.26
C THR A 93 -15.32 16.15 -1.12
N LEU A 94 -15.78 15.10 -0.45
CA LEU A 94 -16.32 13.88 -1.04
C LEU A 94 -17.76 13.69 -0.58
N GLN A 95 -18.63 13.19 -1.46
CA GLN A 95 -20.06 13.04 -1.16
C GLN A 95 -20.61 11.76 -1.77
N ALA A 96 -21.37 10.99 -0.99
CA ALA A 96 -22.07 9.81 -1.47
C ALA A 96 -23.26 10.20 -2.37
N LYS A 97 -23.40 9.56 -3.53
CA LYS A 97 -24.47 9.93 -4.49
C LYS A 97 -25.87 9.55 -4.01
N ALA A 98 -26.06 8.35 -3.46
CA ALA A 98 -27.36 7.92 -2.95
C ALA A 98 -27.70 8.50 -1.56
N TYR A 99 -26.72 9.01 -0.85
CA TYR A 99 -26.85 9.61 0.47
C TYR A 99 -26.22 11.01 0.51
N PRO A 100 -26.84 12.05 -0.09
CA PRO A 100 -26.21 13.37 -0.25
C PRO A 100 -25.90 14.08 1.07
N SER A 101 -26.51 13.68 2.18
CA SER A 101 -26.15 14.15 3.52
C SER A 101 -24.81 13.61 4.02
N VAL A 102 -24.31 12.51 3.42
CA VAL A 102 -23.01 11.93 3.73
C VAL A 102 -21.95 12.69 2.95
N LYS A 103 -21.42 13.72 3.58
CA LYS A 103 -20.36 14.58 3.04
C LYS A 103 -19.15 14.57 3.96
N VAL A 104 -17.99 14.33 3.38
CA VAL A 104 -16.72 14.19 4.09
C VAL A 104 -15.74 15.23 3.56
N CYS A 105 -15.12 15.99 4.46
CA CYS A 105 -13.96 16.82 4.13
C CYS A 105 -12.73 16.07 4.61
N SER A 106 -11.93 15.54 3.69
CA SER A 106 -10.68 14.83 4.02
C SER A 106 -9.49 15.76 4.03
N LYS A 107 -8.48 15.43 4.85
CA LYS A 107 -7.23 16.15 4.93
C LYS A 107 -6.07 15.16 4.92
N VAL A 108 -5.16 15.25 3.94
CA VAL A 108 -4.07 14.31 3.71
C VAL A 108 -2.73 15.03 3.65
N ASN A 109 -1.70 14.46 4.29
CA ASN A 109 -0.34 14.98 4.25
C ASN A 109 0.39 14.56 2.97
N SER A 110 0.86 15.52 2.18
CA SER A 110 1.57 15.26 0.92
C SER A 110 2.92 14.54 1.12
N GLY A 111 3.56 14.70 2.28
CA GLY A 111 4.80 13.98 2.60
C GLY A 111 4.57 12.49 2.80
N LEU A 112 3.44 12.11 3.43
CA LEU A 112 3.02 10.71 3.54
C LEU A 112 2.76 10.10 2.16
N ILE A 113 2.07 10.83 1.28
CA ILE A 113 1.82 10.36 -0.09
C ILE A 113 3.12 10.21 -0.89
N SER A 114 4.07 11.11 -0.69
CA SER A 114 5.39 10.99 -1.32
C SER A 114 6.14 9.73 -0.85
N PHE A 115 5.97 9.33 0.39
CA PHE A 115 6.50 8.07 0.90
C PHE A 115 5.80 6.86 0.26
N TYR A 116 4.47 6.85 0.16
CA TYR A 116 3.71 5.77 -0.45
C TYR A 116 3.93 5.65 -1.96
N LYS A 117 4.29 6.75 -2.64
CA LYS A 117 4.53 6.77 -4.09
C LYS A 117 5.58 5.75 -4.52
N ASP A 118 6.64 5.61 -3.73
CA ASP A 118 7.76 4.72 -4.04
C ASP A 118 7.70 3.40 -3.23
N TYR A 119 6.54 3.12 -2.58
CA TYR A 119 6.36 1.90 -1.84
C TYR A 119 6.30 0.69 -2.78
N PRO A 120 7.00 -0.42 -2.48
CA PRO A 120 6.94 -1.61 -3.31
C PRO A 120 5.52 -2.18 -3.39
N GLN A 121 5.11 -2.59 -4.57
CA GLN A 121 3.88 -3.36 -4.73
C GLN A 121 4.03 -4.72 -4.03
N CYS A 122 3.16 -5.00 -3.07
CA CYS A 122 3.23 -6.21 -2.24
C CYS A 122 1.84 -6.77 -1.90
N ASP A 123 1.81 -7.80 -1.07
CA ASP A 123 0.55 -8.44 -0.66
C ASP A 123 -0.47 -7.44 -0.13
N PHE A 124 -1.76 -7.63 -0.48
CA PHE A 124 -2.84 -6.75 -0.02
C PHE A 124 -2.96 -6.67 1.51
N SER A 125 -2.51 -7.68 2.24
CA SER A 125 -2.43 -7.66 3.70
C SER A 125 -1.63 -6.47 4.25
N VAL A 126 -0.64 -5.98 3.50
CA VAL A 126 0.15 -4.80 3.86
C VAL A 126 -0.70 -3.53 3.81
N TYR A 127 -1.47 -3.35 2.72
CA TYR A 127 -2.33 -2.16 2.53
C TYR A 127 -3.51 -2.14 3.50
N VAL A 128 -4.17 -3.29 3.69
CA VAL A 128 -5.29 -3.45 4.63
C VAL A 128 -4.87 -3.33 6.09
N GLY A 129 -3.65 -3.78 6.41
CA GLY A 129 -3.09 -3.75 7.77
C GLY A 129 -2.43 -2.44 8.15
N ALA A 130 -2.15 -1.55 7.19
CA ALA A 130 -1.47 -0.29 7.46
C ALA A 130 -2.33 0.66 8.30
N PRO A 131 -1.73 1.37 9.27
CA PRO A 131 -2.43 2.40 10.01
C PRO A 131 -2.74 3.59 9.11
N VAL A 132 -3.95 4.11 9.22
CA VAL A 132 -4.38 5.33 8.53
C VAL A 132 -3.89 6.55 9.31
N SER A 133 -3.52 7.63 8.63
CA SER A 133 -3.05 8.86 9.27
C SER A 133 -4.10 9.46 10.20
N GLN A 134 -3.62 10.14 11.23
CA GLN A 134 -4.50 10.79 12.21
C GLN A 134 -5.37 11.87 11.55
N GLU A 135 -4.83 12.57 10.58
CA GLU A 135 -5.54 13.60 9.82
C GLU A 135 -6.74 13.03 9.06
N VAL A 136 -6.56 11.93 8.33
CA VAL A 136 -7.66 11.23 7.64
C VAL A 136 -8.67 10.70 8.65
N GLN A 137 -8.23 10.05 9.73
CA GLN A 137 -9.12 9.55 10.78
C GLN A 137 -9.98 10.68 11.36
N GLN A 138 -9.39 11.79 11.75
CA GLN A 138 -10.10 12.90 12.40
C GLN A 138 -11.04 13.65 11.46
N THR A 139 -10.77 13.66 10.18
CA THR A 139 -11.58 14.42 9.19
C THR A 139 -12.63 13.55 8.50
N VAL A 140 -12.41 12.25 8.35
CA VAL A 140 -13.28 11.34 7.61
C VAL A 140 -14.24 10.58 8.54
N LEU A 141 -13.73 9.96 9.61
CA LEU A 141 -14.52 9.05 10.43
C LEU A 141 -15.70 9.70 11.13
N PRO A 142 -15.64 10.94 11.68
CA PRO A 142 -16.79 11.53 12.39
C PRO A 142 -18.02 11.69 11.51
N SER A 143 -17.87 12.12 10.26
CA SER A 143 -18.97 12.30 9.32
C SER A 143 -19.62 10.96 8.95
N LEU A 144 -18.82 9.94 8.70
CA LEU A 144 -19.31 8.59 8.37
C LEU A 144 -19.93 7.91 9.59
N GLN A 145 -19.33 8.06 10.78
CA GLN A 145 -19.91 7.55 12.03
C GLN A 145 -21.29 8.15 12.30
N ALA A 146 -21.44 9.46 12.14
CA ALA A 146 -22.73 10.14 12.30
C ALA A 146 -23.76 9.64 11.28
N ALA A 147 -23.36 9.35 10.05
CA ALA A 147 -24.24 8.85 9.00
C ALA A 147 -24.80 7.45 9.29
N ILE A 148 -24.05 6.60 9.98
CA ILE A 148 -24.47 5.23 10.29
C ILE A 148 -25.02 5.06 11.72
N GLN A 149 -24.94 6.09 12.55
CA GLN A 149 -25.38 6.02 13.95
C GLN A 149 -26.87 5.65 14.04
N GLY A 150 -27.18 4.63 14.85
CA GLY A 150 -28.55 4.14 15.05
C GLY A 150 -29.14 3.36 13.86
N LYS A 151 -28.37 3.10 12.81
CA LYS A 151 -28.79 2.30 11.66
C LYS A 151 -28.66 0.81 11.93
N LYS A 152 -29.47 0.00 11.24
CA LYS A 152 -29.27 -1.45 11.19
C LYS A 152 -27.94 -1.77 10.48
N GLN A 153 -27.31 -2.88 10.85
CA GLN A 153 -26.03 -3.28 10.30
C GLN A 153 -25.98 -3.27 8.75
N SER A 154 -27.00 -3.84 8.11
CA SER A 154 -27.08 -3.86 6.63
C SER A 154 -27.24 -2.46 6.03
N GLU A 155 -28.01 -1.57 6.68
CA GLU A 155 -28.18 -0.20 6.24
C GLU A 155 -26.88 0.60 6.41
N ALA A 156 -26.18 0.45 7.53
CA ALA A 156 -24.88 1.05 7.78
C ALA A 156 -23.85 0.62 6.72
N ALA A 157 -23.76 -0.70 6.45
CA ALA A 157 -22.89 -1.24 5.40
C ALA A 157 -23.22 -0.65 4.02
N ASN A 158 -24.52 -0.52 3.67
CA ASN A 158 -24.95 0.07 2.41
C ASN A 158 -24.61 1.57 2.30
N ILE A 159 -24.65 2.33 3.38
CA ILE A 159 -24.21 3.73 3.38
C ILE A 159 -22.72 3.82 3.11
N LEU A 160 -21.92 3.01 3.81
CA LEU A 160 -20.46 3.00 3.65
C LEU A 160 -20.04 2.54 2.25
N ILE A 161 -20.63 1.46 1.72
CA ILE A 161 -20.28 0.99 0.37
C ILE A 161 -20.71 2.01 -0.71
N ASN A 162 -21.87 2.67 -0.54
CA ASN A 162 -22.28 3.72 -1.46
C ASN A 162 -21.30 4.89 -1.44
N PHE A 163 -20.85 5.33 -0.27
CA PHE A 163 -19.80 6.35 -0.18
C PHE A 163 -18.55 5.92 -0.94
N VAL A 164 -18.01 4.72 -0.65
CA VAL A 164 -16.79 4.21 -1.30
C VAL A 164 -16.94 4.11 -2.82
N GLN A 165 -18.09 3.62 -3.30
CA GLN A 165 -18.29 3.41 -4.73
C GLN A 165 -18.61 4.70 -5.51
N THR A 166 -19.16 5.72 -4.85
CA THR A 166 -19.71 6.87 -5.58
C THR A 166 -19.09 8.22 -5.26
N ALA A 167 -18.35 8.35 -4.17
CA ALA A 167 -17.67 9.58 -3.80
C ALA A 167 -16.32 9.78 -4.53
N PHE A 168 -15.81 8.73 -5.14
CA PHE A 168 -14.56 8.75 -5.91
C PHE A 168 -14.85 8.46 -7.40
N ASP A 169 -14.14 9.13 -8.29
CA ASP A 169 -14.17 8.80 -9.70
C ASP A 169 -13.38 7.50 -9.94
N TYR A 170 -13.85 6.72 -10.94
CA TYR A 170 -13.23 5.43 -11.27
C TYR A 170 -12.25 5.56 -12.42
N LYS A 171 -11.06 5.01 -12.25
CA LYS A 171 -10.09 4.85 -13.32
C LYS A 171 -9.12 3.74 -12.92
N THR A 172 -8.75 2.88 -13.88
CA THR A 172 -7.76 1.82 -13.64
C THR A 172 -6.37 2.41 -13.42
N ASP A 173 -5.53 1.71 -12.70
CA ASP A 173 -4.15 2.09 -12.47
C ASP A 173 -3.35 2.19 -13.76
N GLY A 174 -3.56 1.27 -14.69
CA GLY A 174 -2.96 1.31 -16.01
C GLY A 174 -3.24 2.62 -16.76
N ASP A 175 -4.47 3.16 -16.66
CA ASP A 175 -4.87 4.42 -17.29
C ASP A 175 -4.39 5.65 -16.50
N GLN A 176 -4.21 5.53 -15.18
CA GLN A 176 -3.83 6.64 -14.32
C GLN A 176 -2.32 6.79 -14.21
N PHE A 177 -1.60 5.70 -14.01
CA PHE A 177 -0.15 5.67 -13.70
C PHE A 177 0.68 4.99 -14.79
N GLY A 178 0.07 4.16 -15.65
CA GLY A 178 0.77 3.31 -16.62
C GLY A 178 1.33 2.02 -16.02
N TYR A 179 1.04 1.74 -14.76
CA TYR A 179 1.42 0.52 -14.04
C TYR A 179 0.48 0.29 -12.86
N GLU A 180 0.43 -0.92 -12.34
CA GLU A 180 -0.36 -1.33 -11.17
C GLU A 180 0.17 -0.67 -9.89
N LYS A 181 -0.68 0.03 -9.15
CA LYS A 181 -0.33 0.77 -7.94
C LYS A 181 -1.41 0.69 -6.87
N PRO A 182 -1.50 -0.39 -6.10
CA PRO A 182 -2.45 -0.48 -5.00
C PRO A 182 -2.28 0.66 -3.99
N PHE A 183 -3.38 1.20 -3.48
CA PHE A 183 -3.38 2.33 -2.57
C PHE A 183 -3.44 1.93 -1.10
N PHE A 184 -2.67 2.64 -0.29
CA PHE A 184 -3.00 2.79 1.12
C PHE A 184 -4.25 3.68 1.26
N VAL A 185 -4.98 3.52 2.37
CA VAL A 185 -6.24 4.27 2.60
C VAL A 185 -6.09 5.78 2.41
N ASP A 186 -4.99 6.37 2.87
CA ASP A 186 -4.72 7.81 2.72
C ASP A 186 -4.63 8.25 1.26
N GLU A 187 -4.14 7.39 0.37
CA GLU A 187 -3.96 7.71 -1.05
C GLU A 187 -5.28 7.91 -1.78
N LEU A 188 -6.36 7.19 -1.38
CA LEU A 188 -7.68 7.41 -1.96
C LEU A 188 -8.20 8.83 -1.73
N PHE A 189 -7.85 9.41 -0.59
CA PHE A 189 -8.23 10.79 -0.27
C PHE A 189 -7.33 11.84 -0.94
N TYR A 190 -6.25 11.41 -1.59
CA TYR A 190 -5.31 12.28 -2.29
C TYR A 190 -5.48 12.24 -3.81
N TYR A 191 -5.45 11.05 -4.42
CA TYR A 191 -5.55 10.90 -5.87
C TYR A 191 -6.97 11.13 -6.38
N PRO A 192 -7.15 11.63 -7.63
CA PRO A 192 -8.47 11.95 -8.17
C PRO A 192 -9.31 10.71 -8.48
N TYR A 193 -8.67 9.58 -8.77
CA TYR A 193 -9.32 8.34 -9.19
C TYR A 193 -8.89 7.18 -8.30
N SER A 194 -9.69 6.13 -8.28
CA SER A 194 -9.40 4.86 -7.63
C SER A 194 -10.08 3.73 -8.37
N ASP A 195 -9.57 2.51 -8.26
CA ASP A 195 -10.18 1.33 -8.86
C ASP A 195 -10.77 0.35 -7.83
N CYS A 196 -10.91 -0.93 -8.19
CA CYS A 196 -11.66 -1.88 -7.37
C CYS A 196 -10.91 -2.29 -6.09
N GLU A 197 -9.62 -2.54 -6.17
CA GLU A 197 -8.80 -2.96 -5.03
C GLU A 197 -8.62 -1.84 -4.01
N ASP A 198 -8.39 -0.62 -4.47
CA ASP A 198 -8.31 0.55 -3.61
C ASP A 198 -9.59 0.73 -2.79
N ARG A 199 -10.73 0.63 -3.48
CA ARG A 199 -12.05 0.73 -2.85
C ARG A 199 -12.33 -0.40 -1.87
N ALA A 200 -11.87 -1.62 -2.19
CA ALA A 200 -11.97 -2.75 -1.28
C ALA A 200 -11.15 -2.54 0.00
N VAL A 201 -9.93 -2.00 -0.12
CA VAL A 201 -9.08 -1.62 1.02
C VAL A 201 -9.75 -0.55 1.88
N LEU A 202 -10.27 0.53 1.28
CA LEU A 202 -10.98 1.59 2.02
C LEU A 202 -12.25 1.05 2.70
N TYR A 203 -13.08 0.27 1.99
CA TYR A 203 -14.31 -0.29 2.56
C TYR A 203 -14.00 -1.22 3.74
N SER A 204 -12.99 -2.08 3.59
CA SER A 204 -12.51 -2.94 4.67
C SER A 204 -12.09 -2.12 5.90
N TYR A 205 -11.35 -1.04 5.72
CA TYR A 205 -10.96 -0.14 6.80
C TYR A 205 -12.18 0.48 7.51
N LEU A 206 -13.12 1.03 6.75
CA LEU A 206 -14.31 1.69 7.29
C LEU A 206 -15.21 0.72 8.07
N VAL A 207 -15.47 -0.47 7.52
CA VAL A 207 -16.31 -1.48 8.17
C VAL A 207 -15.66 -1.99 9.46
N ARG A 208 -14.39 -2.30 9.45
CA ARG A 208 -13.67 -2.72 10.67
C ARG A 208 -13.67 -1.62 11.73
N THR A 209 -13.41 -0.38 11.33
CA THR A 209 -13.25 0.74 12.27
C THR A 209 -14.59 1.24 12.82
N LEU A 210 -15.61 1.37 11.98
CA LEU A 210 -16.87 2.00 12.34
C LEU A 210 -17.95 1.00 12.78
N MET A 211 -17.86 -0.25 12.32
CA MET A 211 -18.88 -1.28 12.61
C MET A 211 -18.33 -2.42 13.48
N GLY A 212 -17.01 -2.53 13.66
CA GLY A 212 -16.38 -3.62 14.41
C GLY A 212 -16.55 -5.00 13.79
N LEU A 213 -16.68 -5.07 12.46
CA LEU A 213 -16.88 -6.33 11.73
C LEU A 213 -15.60 -6.73 10.99
N ASP A 214 -15.36 -8.03 10.92
CA ASP A 214 -14.33 -8.58 10.07
C ASP A 214 -14.74 -8.48 8.60
N VAL A 215 -13.76 -8.23 7.73
CA VAL A 215 -13.95 -8.13 6.27
C VAL A 215 -12.98 -9.09 5.59
N VAL A 216 -13.48 -9.85 4.64
CA VAL A 216 -12.70 -10.72 3.77
C VAL A 216 -12.60 -10.08 2.40
N LEU A 217 -11.37 -9.94 1.89
CA LEU A 217 -11.13 -9.54 0.51
C LEU A 217 -11.24 -10.77 -0.39
N LEU A 218 -11.98 -10.64 -1.47
CA LEU A 218 -12.17 -11.67 -2.48
C LEU A 218 -11.45 -11.24 -3.75
N GLU A 219 -10.39 -11.96 -4.09
CA GLU A 219 -9.61 -11.71 -5.30
C GLU A 219 -10.14 -12.58 -6.44
N TYR A 220 -10.50 -11.95 -7.53
CA TYR A 220 -10.90 -12.57 -8.80
C TYR A 220 -9.92 -12.17 -9.90
N PRO A 221 -9.87 -12.90 -11.03
CA PRO A 221 -9.13 -12.41 -12.18
C PRO A 221 -9.57 -10.99 -12.57
N ASN A 222 -8.66 -10.03 -12.52
CA ASN A 222 -8.89 -8.61 -12.85
C ASN A 222 -9.96 -7.88 -11.99
N HIS A 223 -10.28 -8.37 -10.80
CA HIS A 223 -11.26 -7.71 -9.93
C HIS A 223 -11.05 -8.09 -8.47
N MET A 224 -11.23 -7.11 -7.58
CA MET A 224 -11.29 -7.33 -6.14
C MET A 224 -12.64 -6.88 -5.57
N ALA A 225 -13.16 -7.68 -4.65
CA ALA A 225 -14.41 -7.42 -3.92
C ALA A 225 -14.26 -7.67 -2.42
N THR A 226 -15.26 -7.28 -1.64
CA THR A 226 -15.37 -7.52 -0.19
C THR A 226 -16.71 -8.15 0.16
#